data_7a05be43a2f4c6f3b9c98b5ab73a961e
#
_entry.id   7a05be43a2f4c6f3b9c98b5ab73a961e
#
_cell.length_a   1.000
_cell.length_b   1.000
_cell.length_c   1.000
_cell.angle_alpha   90.00
_cell.angle_beta   90.00
_cell.angle_gamma   90.00
#
_symmetry.space_group_name_H-M   'P 1'
#
loop_
_entity.id
_entity.type
_entity.pdbx_description
1 polymer ?
#
loop_
_entity_poly.entity_id
_entity_poly.type
_entity_poly.pdbx_seq_one_letter_code
_entity_poly.pdbx_strand_id
1 'polypeptide(L)'
;ILDPCCGVGTMLIERDILVPAREKYGIDIFGDAIDMARENAALAGEKINFIHRDYFDFKHDYKFDEIVTNMPVKGKKAKEDMDAFYARFFEKSKSLLAEDGIIIMYSNEVGFVKKQLRLQPCYRLIQEYTIRKKDSYCLFIIGMK
;
A
#
# COMPACT_ATOMS: atom_id res chain seq x y z
N ILE A 1 7.39 8.23 0.27
CA ILE A 1 6.35 7.31 -0.24
C ILE A 1 6.72 5.90 0.15
N LEU A 2 5.72 5.14 0.56
CA LEU A 2 5.87 3.74 0.92
C LEU A 2 4.86 2.88 0.15
N ASP A 3 5.35 1.78 -0.42
CA ASP A 3 4.49 0.71 -0.94
C ASP A 3 4.72 -0.55 -0.08
N PRO A 4 3.77 -0.89 0.80
CA PRO A 4 3.94 -1.99 1.76
C PRO A 4 3.84 -3.40 1.17
N CYS A 5 3.37 -3.53 -0.06
CA CYS A 5 3.25 -4.81 -0.78
C CYS A 5 3.67 -4.59 -2.23
N CYS A 6 4.92 -4.22 -2.44
CA CYS A 6 5.36 -3.64 -3.71
C CYS A 6 5.47 -4.62 -4.88
N GLY A 7 5.52 -5.93 -4.61
CA GLY A 7 5.75 -6.92 -5.66
C GLY A 7 7.01 -6.60 -6.44
N VAL A 8 6.89 -6.55 -7.75
CA VAL A 8 8.01 -6.24 -8.65
C VAL A 8 8.23 -4.74 -8.86
N GLY A 9 7.57 -3.90 -8.07
CA GLY A 9 7.85 -2.46 -7.98
C GLY A 9 7.12 -1.58 -8.97
N THR A 10 6.27 -2.11 -9.81
CA THR A 10 5.63 -1.37 -10.90
C THR A 10 4.91 -0.10 -10.43
N MET A 11 4.06 -0.21 -9.42
CA MET A 11 3.27 0.93 -8.94
C MET A 11 4.17 2.06 -8.42
N LEU A 12 5.18 1.70 -7.64
CA LEU A 12 6.09 2.68 -7.04
C LEU A 12 6.97 3.34 -8.10
N ILE A 13 7.46 2.57 -9.06
CA ILE A 13 8.26 3.08 -10.18
C ILE A 13 7.44 4.07 -11.01
N GLU A 14 6.23 3.69 -11.41
CA GLU A 14 5.35 4.54 -12.19
C GLU A 14 4.97 5.81 -11.43
N ARG A 15 4.69 5.68 -10.13
CA ARG A 15 4.39 6.82 -9.26
C ARG A 15 5.54 7.82 -9.24
N ASP A 16 6.78 7.34 -9.13
CA ASP A 16 7.97 8.18 -9.06
C ASP A 16 8.27 8.87 -10.37
N ILE A 17 8.03 8.19 -11.50
CA ILE A 17 8.20 8.78 -12.84
C ILE A 17 7.25 9.96 -13.03
N LEU A 18 6.00 9.83 -12.57
CA LEU A 18 4.98 10.87 -12.73
C LEU A 18 5.26 12.10 -11.87
N VAL A 19 5.57 11.88 -10.59
CA VAL A 19 5.85 12.97 -9.65
C VAL A 19 6.97 12.50 -8.73
N PRO A 20 8.19 12.97 -8.94
CA PRO A 20 9.33 12.54 -8.11
C PRO A 20 9.13 12.79 -6.62
N ALA A 21 9.57 11.85 -5.80
CA ALA A 21 9.54 11.95 -4.35
C ALA A 21 10.96 11.89 -3.79
N ARG A 22 11.16 12.48 -2.61
CA ARG A 22 12.47 12.51 -1.97
C ARG A 22 12.91 11.12 -1.54
N GLU A 23 12.04 10.39 -0.85
CA GLU A 23 12.31 9.04 -0.35
C GLU A 23 11.21 8.09 -0.78
N LYS A 24 11.62 6.93 -1.26
CA LYS A 24 10.74 5.91 -1.83
C LYS A 24 11.16 4.55 -1.32
N TYR A 25 10.21 3.85 -0.71
CA TYR A 25 10.43 2.54 -0.09
C TYR A 25 9.39 1.55 -0.58
N GLY A 26 9.84 0.40 -1.03
CA GLY A 26 8.98 -0.72 -1.37
C GLY A 26 9.29 -1.93 -0.49
N ILE A 27 8.29 -2.57 0.05
CA ILE A 27 8.43 -3.70 0.95
C ILE A 27 7.66 -4.89 0.39
N ASP A 28 8.25 -6.06 0.46
CA ASP A 28 7.57 -7.31 0.11
C ASP A 28 8.17 -8.46 0.92
N ILE A 29 7.32 -9.43 1.25
CA ILE A 29 7.75 -10.63 1.97
C ILE A 29 8.44 -11.64 1.06
N PHE A 30 8.33 -11.49 -0.25
CA PHE A 30 8.94 -12.38 -1.23
C PHE A 30 10.24 -11.78 -1.75
N GLY A 31 11.36 -12.46 -1.44
CA GLY A 31 12.69 -12.00 -1.86
C GLY A 31 12.86 -11.93 -3.36
N ASP A 32 12.28 -12.89 -4.10
CA ASP A 32 12.35 -12.90 -5.56
C ASP A 32 11.66 -11.68 -6.17
N ALA A 33 10.54 -11.25 -5.60
CA ALA A 33 9.85 -10.04 -6.04
C ALA A 33 10.71 -8.81 -5.82
N ILE A 34 11.38 -8.72 -4.66
CA ILE A 34 12.30 -7.63 -4.35
C ILE A 34 13.47 -7.57 -5.32
N ASP A 35 14.06 -8.72 -5.67
CA ASP A 35 15.15 -8.76 -6.65
C ASP A 35 14.69 -8.24 -8.01
N MET A 36 13.52 -8.65 -8.46
CA MET A 36 12.92 -8.15 -9.71
C MET A 36 12.59 -6.66 -9.62
N ALA A 37 12.11 -6.19 -8.48
CA ALA A 37 11.81 -4.77 -8.28
C ALA A 37 13.08 -3.92 -8.41
N ARG A 38 14.19 -4.38 -7.85
CA ARG A 38 15.49 -3.69 -7.97
C ARG A 38 15.96 -3.63 -9.42
N GLU A 39 15.81 -4.72 -10.16
CA GLU A 39 16.15 -4.74 -11.60
C GLU A 39 15.27 -3.78 -12.39
N ASN A 40 13.96 -3.80 -12.14
CA ASN A 40 13.00 -2.94 -12.84
C ASN A 40 13.28 -1.46 -12.58
N ALA A 41 13.58 -1.10 -11.35
CA ALA A 41 13.93 0.28 -10.99
C ALA A 41 15.23 0.72 -11.67
N ALA A 42 16.23 -0.13 -11.69
CA ALA A 42 17.50 0.16 -12.38
C ALA A 42 17.29 0.40 -13.87
N LEU A 43 16.47 -0.43 -14.53
CA LEU A 43 16.14 -0.27 -15.95
C LEU A 43 15.37 1.03 -16.22
N ALA A 44 14.53 1.45 -15.29
CA ALA A 44 13.77 2.70 -15.39
C ALA A 44 14.59 3.93 -15.01
N GLY A 45 15.80 3.75 -14.48
CA GLY A 45 16.62 4.86 -14.00
C GLY A 45 16.13 5.48 -12.71
N GLU A 46 15.34 4.72 -11.92
CA GLU A 46 14.74 5.21 -10.68
C GLU A 46 15.48 4.69 -9.46
N LYS A 47 15.64 5.55 -8.45
CA LYS A 47 16.27 5.19 -7.18
C LYS A 47 15.22 4.96 -6.13
N ILE A 48 14.99 3.70 -5.80
CA ILE A 48 13.98 3.26 -4.84
C ILE A 48 14.61 2.28 -3.87
N ASN A 49 14.29 2.41 -2.59
CA ASN A 49 14.76 1.49 -1.55
C ASN A 49 13.78 0.32 -1.45
N PHE A 50 14.19 -0.86 -1.91
CA PHE A 50 13.40 -2.07 -1.78
C PHE A 50 13.91 -2.91 -0.63
N ILE A 51 13.01 -3.37 0.23
CA ILE A 51 13.34 -4.11 1.44
C ILE A 51 12.55 -5.42 1.48
N HIS A 52 13.27 -6.54 1.58
CA HIS A 52 12.68 -7.86 1.78
C HIS A 52 12.27 -7.98 3.26
N ARG A 53 11.00 -7.75 3.55
CA ARG A 53 10.47 -7.77 4.93
C ARG A 53 8.95 -7.93 4.92
N ASP A 54 8.42 -8.49 6.01
CA ASP A 54 6.99 -8.43 6.31
C ASP A 54 6.65 -6.99 6.72
N TYR A 55 5.61 -6.42 6.11
CA TYR A 55 5.16 -5.06 6.44
C TYR A 55 4.89 -4.87 7.94
N PHE A 56 4.36 -5.89 8.59
CA PHE A 56 4.02 -5.81 10.01
C PHE A 56 5.25 -5.74 10.92
N ASP A 57 6.41 -6.13 10.41
CA ASP A 57 7.70 -6.04 11.12
C ASP A 57 8.51 -4.82 10.71
N PHE A 58 8.05 -4.08 9.71
CA PHE A 58 8.77 -2.92 9.21
C PHE A 58 8.69 -1.76 10.20
N LYS A 59 9.83 -1.10 10.42
CA LYS A 59 9.93 0.11 11.23
C LYS A 59 10.74 1.15 10.48
N HIS A 60 10.41 2.41 10.68
CA HIS A 60 11.11 3.53 10.04
C HIS A 60 11.15 4.71 11.00
N ASP A 61 12.25 5.47 10.95
CA ASP A 61 12.46 6.61 11.86
C ASP A 61 11.58 7.81 11.53
N TYR A 62 11.19 7.96 10.27
CA TYR A 62 10.38 9.07 9.80
C TYR A 62 9.00 8.59 9.39
N LYS A 63 8.02 9.49 9.48
CA LYS A 63 6.67 9.22 8.97
C LYS A 63 6.65 9.43 7.46
N PHE A 64 5.83 8.65 6.79
CA PHE A 64 5.60 8.78 5.35
C PHE A 64 4.43 9.71 5.07
N ASP A 65 4.55 10.49 4.00
CA ASP A 65 3.45 11.35 3.54
C ASP A 65 2.41 10.58 2.75
N GLU A 66 2.81 9.47 2.15
CA GLU A 66 1.94 8.71 1.26
C GLU A 66 2.27 7.23 1.31
N ILE A 67 1.23 6.42 1.44
CA ILE A 67 1.28 4.98 1.23
C ILE A 67 0.50 4.70 -0.05
N VAL A 68 1.15 4.07 -1.04
CA VAL A 68 0.49 3.59 -2.26
C VAL A 68 0.51 2.08 -2.24
N THR A 69 -0.62 1.45 -2.49
CA THR A 69 -0.67 -0.01 -2.41
C THR A 69 -1.72 -0.60 -3.34
N ASN A 70 -1.33 -1.71 -3.97
CA ASN A 70 -2.26 -2.63 -4.59
C ASN A 70 -2.41 -3.79 -3.61
N MET A 71 -3.54 -3.85 -2.92
CA MET A 71 -3.74 -4.84 -1.86
C MET A 71 -3.69 -6.26 -2.42
N PRO A 72 -3.09 -7.21 -1.69
CA PRO A 72 -3.06 -8.59 -2.13
C PRO A 72 -4.46 -9.15 -2.29
N VAL A 73 -4.65 -9.98 -3.31
CA VAL A 73 -5.92 -10.64 -3.54
C VAL A 73 -6.10 -11.82 -2.59
N LYS A 74 -7.36 -12.14 -2.30
CA LYS A 74 -7.71 -13.21 -1.38
C LYS A 74 -7.12 -14.57 -1.81
N GLY A 75 -7.26 -14.93 -3.09
CA GLY A 75 -6.82 -16.23 -3.59
C GLY A 75 -7.52 -17.35 -2.84
N LYS A 76 -6.71 -18.26 -2.23
CA LYS A 76 -7.22 -19.40 -1.44
C LYS A 76 -7.36 -19.09 0.05
N LYS A 77 -7.08 -17.86 0.47
CA LYS A 77 -7.18 -17.48 1.89
C LYS A 77 -8.63 -17.42 2.34
N ALA A 78 -8.87 -17.76 3.61
CA ALA A 78 -10.19 -17.63 4.19
C ALA A 78 -10.59 -16.16 4.33
N LYS A 79 -11.89 -15.89 4.33
CA LYS A 79 -12.44 -14.54 4.49
C LYS A 79 -11.96 -13.90 5.80
N GLU A 80 -11.92 -14.68 6.88
CA GLU A 80 -11.48 -14.22 8.20
C GLU A 80 -10.02 -13.78 8.17
N ASP A 81 -9.16 -14.49 7.42
CA ASP A 81 -7.75 -14.15 7.28
C ASP A 81 -7.56 -12.84 6.54
N MET A 82 -8.36 -12.59 5.51
CA MET A 82 -8.33 -11.32 4.78
C MET A 82 -8.89 -10.18 5.61
N ASP A 83 -9.96 -10.41 6.37
CA ASP A 83 -10.50 -9.41 7.29
C ASP A 83 -9.45 -9.00 8.32
N ALA A 84 -8.78 -9.97 8.93
CA ALA A 84 -7.71 -9.74 9.89
C ALA A 84 -6.51 -9.01 9.24
N PHE A 85 -6.17 -9.38 8.02
CA PHE A 85 -5.10 -8.72 7.28
C PHE A 85 -5.39 -7.23 7.07
N TYR A 86 -6.61 -6.90 6.62
CA TYR A 86 -6.99 -5.49 6.44
C TYR A 86 -6.97 -4.72 7.76
N ALA A 87 -7.46 -5.33 8.85
CA ALA A 87 -7.41 -4.71 10.17
C ALA A 87 -5.97 -4.40 10.60
N ARG A 88 -5.07 -5.35 10.44
CA ARG A 88 -3.66 -5.19 10.77
C ARG A 88 -2.98 -4.16 9.87
N PHE A 89 -3.33 -4.15 8.58
CA PHE A 89 -2.79 -3.18 7.63
C PHE A 89 -3.09 -1.74 8.07
N PHE A 90 -4.36 -1.45 8.36
CA PHE A 90 -4.74 -0.10 8.78
C PHE A 90 -4.14 0.27 10.14
N GLU A 91 -4.08 -0.68 11.07
CA GLU A 91 -3.46 -0.45 12.38
C GLU A 91 -1.96 -0.14 12.24
N LYS A 92 -1.25 -0.91 11.42
CA LYS A 92 0.18 -0.68 11.15
C LYS A 92 0.40 0.65 10.44
N SER A 93 -0.40 0.94 9.43
CA SER A 93 -0.22 2.12 8.58
C SER A 93 -0.33 3.44 9.37
N LYS A 94 -1.20 3.51 10.37
CA LYS A 94 -1.31 4.73 11.17
C LYS A 94 -0.05 5.03 11.98
N SER A 95 0.74 4.03 12.28
CA SER A 95 2.03 4.23 12.97
C SER A 95 3.11 4.76 12.03
N LEU A 96 2.93 4.63 10.72
CA LEU A 96 3.90 5.00 9.69
C LEU A 96 3.54 6.26 8.92
N LEU A 97 2.29 6.71 8.99
CA LEU A 97 1.83 7.90 8.27
C LEU A 97 2.02 9.17 9.06
N ALA A 98 2.43 10.22 8.37
CA ALA A 98 2.45 11.58 8.91
C ALA A 98 1.02 12.06 9.22
N GLU A 99 0.91 13.11 10.00
CA GLU A 99 -0.37 13.68 10.45
C GLU A 99 -1.30 13.98 9.27
N ASP A 100 -0.75 14.54 8.19
CA ASP A 100 -1.51 14.85 6.98
C ASP A 100 -1.33 13.79 5.88
N GLY A 101 -0.90 12.58 6.26
CA GLY A 101 -0.60 11.52 5.32
C GLY A 101 -1.84 10.95 4.66
N ILE A 102 -1.64 10.36 3.49
CA ILE A 102 -2.71 9.71 2.73
C ILE A 102 -2.33 8.29 2.35
N ILE A 103 -3.35 7.46 2.18
CA ILE A 103 -3.23 6.13 1.59
C ILE A 103 -3.95 6.17 0.24
N ILE A 104 -3.26 5.74 -0.80
CA ILE A 104 -3.86 5.49 -2.11
C ILE A 104 -3.89 3.98 -2.27
N MET A 105 -5.08 3.40 -2.20
CA MET A 105 -5.28 1.96 -2.13
C MET A 105 -6.12 1.45 -3.30
N TYR A 106 -5.59 0.48 -4.01
CA TYR A 106 -6.31 -0.26 -5.03
C TYR A 106 -6.70 -1.62 -4.45
N SER A 107 -8.01 -1.91 -4.39
CA SER A 107 -8.51 -3.14 -3.75
C SER A 107 -9.86 -3.57 -4.35
N ASN A 108 -10.08 -4.88 -4.38
CA ASN A 108 -11.39 -5.45 -4.70
C ASN A 108 -12.17 -5.87 -3.44
N GLU A 109 -11.62 -5.64 -2.26
CA GLU A 109 -12.26 -5.97 -0.98
C GLU A 109 -12.90 -4.73 -0.35
N VAL A 110 -13.83 -4.13 -1.07
CA VAL A 110 -14.50 -2.87 -0.69
C VAL A 110 -15.13 -2.96 0.70
N GLY A 111 -15.75 -4.09 1.03
CA GLY A 111 -16.38 -4.31 2.33
C GLY A 111 -15.38 -4.24 3.48
N PHE A 112 -14.20 -4.85 3.34
CA PHE A 112 -13.17 -4.83 4.36
C PHE A 112 -12.58 -3.44 4.54
N VAL A 113 -12.36 -2.71 3.43
CA VAL A 113 -11.88 -1.33 3.49
C VAL A 113 -12.87 -0.46 4.27
N LYS A 114 -14.13 -0.48 3.89
CA LYS A 114 -15.17 0.34 4.53
C LYS A 114 -15.39 -0.03 5.98
N LYS A 115 -15.29 -1.32 6.32
CA LYS A 115 -15.36 -1.77 7.71
C LYS A 115 -14.27 -1.13 8.57
N GLN A 116 -13.03 -1.12 8.10
CA GLN A 116 -11.92 -0.55 8.84
C GLN A 116 -12.05 0.97 8.97
N LEU A 117 -12.54 1.64 7.95
CA LEU A 117 -12.79 3.08 8.02
C LEU A 117 -13.87 3.44 9.07
N ARG A 118 -14.84 2.54 9.29
CA ARG A 118 -15.82 2.72 10.38
C ARG A 118 -15.22 2.46 11.76
N LEU A 119 -14.35 1.45 11.87
CA LEU A 119 -13.78 1.02 13.16
C LEU A 119 -12.60 1.87 13.63
N GLN A 120 -11.93 2.56 12.71
CA GLN A 120 -10.73 3.33 13.03
C GLN A 120 -10.94 4.81 12.72
N PRO A 121 -11.36 5.60 13.73
CA PRO A 121 -11.76 7.00 13.52
C PRO A 121 -10.62 7.94 13.13
N CYS A 122 -9.36 7.48 13.20
CA CYS A 122 -8.21 8.26 12.73
C CYS A 122 -8.15 8.37 11.20
N TYR A 123 -8.92 7.58 10.48
CA TYR A 123 -8.98 7.62 9.01
C TYR A 123 -10.28 8.25 8.54
N ARG A 124 -10.22 8.88 7.37
CA ARG A 124 -11.41 9.35 6.65
C ARG A 124 -11.28 9.01 5.17
N LEU A 125 -12.37 8.63 4.55
CA LEU A 125 -12.42 8.42 3.10
C LEU A 125 -12.53 9.78 2.41
N ILE A 126 -11.53 10.12 1.60
CA ILE A 126 -11.53 11.38 0.84
C ILE A 126 -12.25 11.18 -0.48
N GLN A 127 -11.93 10.11 -1.19
CA GLN A 127 -12.46 9.83 -2.52
C GLN A 127 -12.45 8.33 -2.80
N GLU A 128 -13.41 7.89 -3.62
CA GLU A 128 -13.54 6.51 -4.05
C GLU A 128 -13.87 6.50 -5.54
N TYR A 129 -13.14 5.67 -6.31
CA TYR A 129 -13.37 5.50 -7.74
C TYR A 129 -13.59 4.02 -8.04
N THR A 130 -14.66 3.69 -8.76
CA THR A 130 -14.85 2.35 -9.31
C THR A 130 -14.01 2.23 -10.57
N ILE A 131 -13.04 1.32 -10.55
CA ILE A 131 -12.13 1.11 -11.68
C ILE A 131 -12.66 0.01 -12.59
N ARG A 132 -13.08 -1.13 -11.99
CA ARG A 132 -13.68 -2.23 -12.73
C ARG A 132 -14.86 -2.77 -11.97
N LYS A 133 -16.06 -2.66 -12.57
CA LYS A 133 -17.29 -3.18 -11.95
C LYS A 133 -17.32 -4.70 -11.89
N LYS A 134 -16.74 -5.34 -12.90
CA LYS A 134 -16.77 -6.81 -13.06
C LYS A 134 -16.28 -7.55 -11.82
N ASP A 135 -15.16 -7.07 -11.22
CA ASP A 135 -14.53 -7.69 -10.06
C ASP A 135 -14.43 -6.76 -8.86
N SER A 136 -15.25 -5.70 -8.86
CA SER A 136 -15.39 -4.74 -7.75
C SER A 136 -14.11 -4.00 -7.38
N TYR A 137 -13.18 -3.84 -8.32
CA TYR A 137 -11.97 -3.06 -8.03
C TYR A 137 -12.25 -1.58 -7.92
N CYS A 138 -11.79 -1.02 -6.81
CA CYS A 138 -11.91 0.40 -6.51
C CYS A 138 -10.57 0.98 -6.13
N LEU A 139 -10.41 2.28 -6.40
CA LEU A 139 -9.31 3.08 -5.91
C LEU A 139 -9.82 3.94 -4.77
N PHE A 140 -9.21 3.81 -3.61
CA PHE A 140 -9.57 4.58 -2.43
C PHE A 140 -8.48 5.60 -2.12
N ILE A 141 -8.88 6.83 -1.85
CA ILE A 141 -8.01 7.86 -1.31
C ILE A 141 -8.45 8.11 0.13
N ILE A 142 -7.60 7.76 1.08
CA ILE A 142 -7.88 7.75 2.51
C ILE A 142 -6.91 8.69 3.20
N GLY A 143 -7.44 9.62 3.99
CA GLY A 143 -6.62 10.57 4.73
C GLY A 143 -6.58 10.27 6.21
N MET A 144 -5.54 10.78 6.89
CA MET A 144 -5.48 10.83 8.34
C MET A 144 -6.30 12.03 8.82
N LYS A 145 -7.07 11.83 9.87
CA LYS A 145 -7.78 12.93 10.53
C LYS A 145 -6.87 13.69 11.47
#